data_049922d51494427b045f3dc73e43c879
#
_entry.id   049922d51494427b045f3dc73e43c879
#
_cell.length_a   1.000
_cell.length_b   1.000
_cell.length_c   1.000
_cell.angle_alpha   90.00
_cell.angle_beta   90.00
_cell.angle_gamma   90.00
#
_symmetry.space_group_name_H-M   'P 1'
#
loop_
_entity.id
_entity.type
_entity.pdbx_description
1 polymer ?
#
loop_
_entity_poly.entity_id
_entity_poly.type
_entity_poly.pdbx_seq_one_letter_code
_entity_poly.pdbx_strand_id
1 'polypeptide(L)'
;NDVMDHEFIHGKDTENGKIAYDQMELAVQVAAEMGISKIMVPNFLGNLITEESHVEATKDALRFICEKAEKKDITVMTENALDYKEQIQLLKEINMPNLTIHFDTQNFKFNFNMDQCEQLEGLYPYMDSQLHVKDGINEPGGCLLGEGNTDFFPQMEILKKHGYEGWIIIENYYNLLPLRKCNEQNQMQIINKDLETLRTIWGV
;
A
#
# COMPACT_ATOMS: atom_id res chain seq x y z
N ASN A 1 2.27 -13.35 -2.48
CA ASN A 1 2.04 -12.28 -3.46
C ASN A 1 3.06 -12.38 -4.59
N ASP A 2 2.70 -13.12 -5.65
CA ASP A 2 3.61 -13.50 -6.72
C ASP A 2 4.21 -12.29 -7.47
N VAL A 3 3.49 -11.17 -7.55
CA VAL A 3 4.00 -9.93 -8.17
C VAL A 3 5.17 -9.34 -7.38
N MET A 4 5.21 -9.53 -6.05
CA MET A 4 6.35 -9.08 -5.24
C MET A 4 7.55 -10.04 -5.34
N ASP A 5 7.32 -11.30 -5.70
CA ASP A 5 8.37 -12.31 -5.87
C ASP A 5 9.03 -12.24 -7.25
N HIS A 6 8.43 -11.47 -8.19
CA HIS A 6 8.93 -11.28 -9.56
C HIS A 6 9.08 -9.80 -9.88
N GLU A 7 10.30 -9.39 -10.16
CA GLU A 7 10.68 -7.99 -10.36
C GLU A 7 10.21 -7.47 -11.72
N PHE A 8 9.10 -6.73 -11.76
CA PHE A 8 8.67 -6.03 -12.98
C PHE A 8 9.42 -4.71 -13.22
N ILE A 9 10.10 -4.22 -12.20
CA ILE A 9 10.78 -2.91 -12.19
C ILE A 9 11.96 -2.83 -13.18
N HIS A 10 12.43 -3.97 -13.67
CA HIS A 10 13.45 -4.06 -14.70
C HIS A 10 12.87 -4.24 -16.13
N GLY A 11 11.56 -4.05 -16.27
CA GLY A 11 10.84 -4.06 -17.54
C GLY A 11 10.22 -5.41 -17.90
N LYS A 12 9.16 -5.33 -18.72
CA LYS A 12 8.33 -6.47 -19.13
C LYS A 12 9.06 -7.56 -19.95
N ASP A 13 10.20 -7.23 -20.58
CA ASP A 13 10.89 -8.15 -21.46
C ASP A 13 11.88 -9.06 -20.72
N THR A 14 12.14 -8.80 -19.43
CA THR A 14 12.91 -9.69 -18.55
C THR A 14 12.12 -10.96 -18.23
N GLU A 15 12.79 -12.01 -17.76
CA GLU A 15 12.11 -13.25 -17.34
C GLU A 15 11.11 -13.00 -16.18
N ASN A 16 11.57 -12.31 -15.15
CA ASN A 16 10.71 -11.92 -14.01
C ASN A 16 9.59 -10.97 -14.44
N GLY A 17 9.90 -9.99 -15.30
CA GLY A 17 8.90 -9.06 -15.82
C GLY A 17 7.77 -9.76 -16.54
N LYS A 18 8.06 -10.72 -17.42
CA LYS A 18 7.01 -11.51 -18.11
C LYS A 18 6.09 -12.22 -17.12
N ILE A 19 6.67 -12.88 -16.11
CA ILE A 19 5.88 -13.55 -15.07
C ILE A 19 5.02 -12.54 -14.31
N ALA A 20 5.59 -11.40 -13.90
CA ALA A 20 4.85 -10.38 -13.18
C ALA A 20 3.66 -9.81 -14.00
N TYR A 21 3.86 -9.56 -15.29
CA TYR A 21 2.78 -9.07 -16.17
C TYR A 21 1.69 -10.12 -16.39
N ASP A 22 2.05 -11.40 -16.54
CA ASP A 22 1.09 -12.51 -16.61
C ASP A 22 0.29 -12.62 -15.29
N GLN A 23 0.93 -12.46 -14.13
CA GLN A 23 0.28 -12.46 -12.82
C GLN A 23 -0.66 -11.25 -12.64
N MET A 24 -0.27 -10.06 -13.11
CA MET A 24 -1.14 -8.88 -13.10
C MET A 24 -2.41 -9.12 -13.93
N GLU A 25 -2.28 -9.68 -15.13
CA GLU A 25 -3.43 -10.01 -15.98
C GLU A 25 -4.33 -11.08 -15.34
N LEU A 26 -3.74 -12.11 -14.75
CA LEU A 26 -4.47 -13.14 -14.01
C LEU A 26 -5.21 -12.54 -12.80
N ALA A 27 -4.58 -11.63 -12.05
CA ALA A 27 -5.21 -10.96 -10.92
C ALA A 27 -6.47 -10.19 -11.34
N VAL A 28 -6.44 -9.50 -12.50
CA VAL A 28 -7.63 -8.81 -13.04
C VAL A 28 -8.73 -9.81 -13.41
N GLN A 29 -8.38 -10.95 -14.03
CA GLN A 29 -9.36 -11.98 -14.39
C GLN A 29 -10.02 -12.57 -13.15
N VAL A 30 -9.23 -12.97 -12.16
CA VAL A 30 -9.73 -13.53 -10.90
C VAL A 30 -10.59 -12.52 -10.14
N ALA A 31 -10.15 -11.27 -10.06
CA ALA A 31 -10.92 -10.20 -9.42
C ALA A 31 -12.30 -10.03 -10.08
N ALA A 32 -12.34 -10.02 -11.42
CA ALA A 32 -13.59 -9.92 -12.17
C ALA A 32 -14.53 -11.12 -11.93
N GLU A 33 -13.99 -12.35 -11.92
CA GLU A 33 -14.77 -13.56 -11.66
C GLU A 33 -15.33 -13.61 -10.21
N MET A 34 -14.57 -13.09 -9.26
CA MET A 34 -14.95 -13.04 -7.84
C MET A 34 -15.80 -11.81 -7.47
N GLY A 35 -16.02 -10.88 -8.38
CA GLY A 35 -16.74 -9.64 -8.10
C GLY A 35 -15.93 -8.68 -7.21
N ILE A 36 -14.59 -8.76 -7.23
CA ILE A 36 -13.69 -7.85 -6.52
C ILE A 36 -13.47 -6.61 -7.38
N SER A 37 -13.80 -5.44 -6.85
CA SER A 37 -13.76 -4.17 -7.58
C SER A 37 -12.44 -3.41 -7.48
N LYS A 38 -11.47 -3.90 -6.69
CA LYS A 38 -10.19 -3.22 -6.45
C LYS A 38 -9.05 -4.21 -6.37
N ILE A 39 -7.92 -3.88 -6.99
CA ILE A 39 -6.67 -4.63 -6.90
C ILE A 39 -5.52 -3.68 -6.58
N MET A 40 -4.48 -4.16 -5.93
CA MET A 40 -3.32 -3.37 -5.55
C MET A 40 -2.05 -3.89 -6.23
N VAL A 41 -1.21 -2.94 -6.68
CA VAL A 41 0.13 -3.21 -7.23
C VAL A 41 1.15 -2.57 -6.29
N PRO A 42 1.88 -3.38 -5.50
CA PRO A 42 2.89 -2.89 -4.58
C PRO A 42 4.27 -2.76 -5.25
N ASN A 43 4.99 -1.68 -4.92
CA ASN A 43 6.37 -1.44 -5.34
C ASN A 43 7.33 -1.52 -4.14
N PHE A 44 7.51 -2.73 -3.60
CA PHE A 44 8.42 -2.98 -2.46
C PHE A 44 9.33 -4.18 -2.73
N LEU A 45 10.27 -4.44 -1.85
CA LEU A 45 11.28 -5.49 -1.99
C LEU A 45 12.07 -5.32 -3.30
N GLY A 46 12.10 -6.33 -4.16
CA GLY A 46 12.74 -6.28 -5.46
C GLY A 46 12.12 -5.28 -6.46
N ASN A 47 10.90 -4.80 -6.17
CA ASN A 47 10.22 -3.77 -6.95
C ASN A 47 10.30 -2.37 -6.34
N LEU A 48 11.17 -2.13 -5.34
CA LEU A 48 11.32 -0.81 -4.73
C LEU A 48 11.88 0.20 -5.75
N ILE A 49 11.20 1.34 -5.90
CA ILE A 49 11.61 2.41 -6.81
C ILE A 49 12.77 3.17 -6.19
N THR A 50 13.96 3.12 -6.82
CA THR A 50 15.18 3.76 -6.33
C THR A 50 15.91 4.58 -7.40
N GLU A 51 15.47 4.52 -8.64
CA GLU A 51 16.05 5.27 -9.78
C GLU A 51 14.99 5.53 -10.85
N GLU A 52 15.29 6.43 -11.80
CA GLU A 52 14.36 6.87 -12.85
C GLU A 52 13.91 5.71 -13.76
N SER A 53 14.78 4.76 -14.06
CA SER A 53 14.41 3.58 -14.86
C SER A 53 13.32 2.74 -14.19
N HIS A 54 13.31 2.69 -12.85
CA HIS A 54 12.29 2.01 -12.08
C HIS A 54 10.94 2.76 -12.13
N VAL A 55 10.98 4.10 -12.18
CA VAL A 55 9.76 4.91 -12.37
C VAL A 55 9.12 4.61 -13.73
N GLU A 56 9.92 4.59 -14.81
CA GLU A 56 9.43 4.28 -16.15
C GLU A 56 8.85 2.86 -16.25
N ALA A 57 9.52 1.86 -15.71
CA ALA A 57 9.01 0.49 -15.68
C ALA A 57 7.72 0.38 -14.85
N THR A 58 7.62 1.12 -13.76
CA THR A 58 6.38 1.21 -12.95
C THR A 58 5.24 1.86 -13.73
N LYS A 59 5.50 2.94 -14.49
CA LYS A 59 4.50 3.57 -15.37
C LYS A 59 3.96 2.58 -16.40
N ASP A 60 4.85 1.81 -17.04
CA ASP A 60 4.46 0.82 -18.04
C ASP A 60 3.61 -0.30 -17.42
N ALA A 61 4.01 -0.81 -16.26
CA ALA A 61 3.28 -1.85 -15.55
C ALA A 61 1.88 -1.37 -15.08
N LEU A 62 1.81 -0.18 -14.48
CA LEU A 62 0.55 0.40 -14.03
C LEU A 62 -0.39 0.72 -15.20
N ARG A 63 0.14 1.25 -16.31
CA ARG A 63 -0.67 1.49 -17.51
C ARG A 63 -1.23 0.19 -18.07
N PHE A 64 -0.39 -0.85 -18.19
CA PHE A 64 -0.80 -2.17 -18.66
C PHE A 64 -1.94 -2.75 -17.81
N ILE A 65 -1.80 -2.76 -16.49
CA ILE A 65 -2.84 -3.36 -15.64
C ILE A 65 -4.10 -2.50 -15.58
N CYS A 66 -3.99 -1.17 -15.60
CA CYS A 66 -5.14 -0.28 -15.65
C CYS A 66 -5.99 -0.47 -16.92
N GLU A 67 -5.36 -0.62 -18.09
CA GLU A 67 -6.05 -0.90 -19.36
C GLU A 67 -6.83 -2.23 -19.35
N LYS A 68 -6.33 -3.23 -18.62
CA LYS A 68 -7.03 -4.51 -18.45
C LYS A 68 -8.17 -4.41 -17.44
N ALA A 69 -7.91 -3.73 -16.32
CA ALA A 69 -8.83 -3.56 -15.20
C ALA A 69 -10.03 -2.65 -15.55
N GLU A 70 -9.80 -1.58 -16.33
CA GLU A 70 -10.85 -0.66 -16.77
C GLU A 70 -11.99 -1.37 -17.52
N LYS A 71 -11.66 -2.36 -18.35
CA LYS A 71 -12.64 -3.17 -19.11
C LYS A 71 -13.53 -4.05 -18.22
N LYS A 72 -13.21 -4.12 -16.94
CA LYS A 72 -13.87 -4.94 -15.92
C LYS A 72 -14.43 -4.11 -14.77
N ASP A 73 -14.42 -2.77 -14.89
CA ASP A 73 -14.82 -1.84 -13.85
C ASP A 73 -14.02 -2.04 -12.52
N ILE A 74 -12.74 -2.39 -12.65
CA ILE A 74 -11.83 -2.61 -11.51
C ILE A 74 -10.91 -1.41 -11.36
N THR A 75 -10.84 -0.88 -10.14
CA THR A 75 -9.86 0.14 -9.73
C THR A 75 -8.52 -0.52 -9.44
N VAL A 76 -7.45 0.09 -9.93
CA VAL A 76 -6.06 -0.29 -9.59
C VAL A 76 -5.53 0.70 -8.56
N MET A 77 -5.01 0.19 -7.46
CA MET A 77 -4.34 0.98 -6.44
C MET A 77 -2.83 0.75 -6.56
N THR A 78 -2.04 1.82 -6.64
CA THR A 78 -0.57 1.69 -6.51
C THR A 78 -0.15 1.96 -5.07
N GLU A 79 0.71 1.11 -4.54
CA GLU A 79 1.33 1.28 -3.24
C GLU A 79 2.85 1.34 -3.42
N ASN A 80 3.45 2.50 -3.18
CA ASN A 80 4.89 2.73 -3.31
C ASN A 80 5.36 3.77 -2.28
N ALA A 81 6.67 4.04 -2.23
CA ALA A 81 7.25 4.99 -1.29
C ALA A 81 7.96 6.17 -1.97
N LEU A 82 7.59 6.53 -3.20
CA LEU A 82 7.95 7.82 -3.81
C LEU A 82 7.35 8.95 -2.99
N ASP A 83 7.96 10.14 -2.98
CA ASP A 83 7.36 11.27 -2.30
C ASP A 83 6.01 11.67 -2.95
N TYR A 84 5.17 12.38 -2.21
CA TYR A 84 3.82 12.71 -2.70
C TYR A 84 3.82 13.49 -4.02
N LYS A 85 4.82 14.32 -4.30
CA LYS A 85 4.90 15.09 -5.56
C LYS A 85 5.24 14.17 -6.72
N GLU A 86 6.17 13.25 -6.51
CA GLU A 86 6.56 12.24 -7.48
C GLU A 86 5.39 11.28 -7.78
N GLN A 87 4.64 10.86 -6.76
CA GLN A 87 3.45 10.02 -6.95
C GLN A 87 2.34 10.76 -7.72
N ILE A 88 2.09 12.02 -7.40
CA ILE A 88 1.13 12.83 -8.16
C ILE A 88 1.57 12.99 -9.62
N GLN A 89 2.86 13.18 -9.86
CA GLN A 89 3.40 13.26 -11.22
C GLN A 89 3.24 11.92 -11.94
N LEU A 90 3.54 10.80 -11.27
CA LEU A 90 3.36 9.44 -11.78
C LEU A 90 1.89 9.23 -12.24
N LEU A 91 0.91 9.56 -11.40
CA LEU A 91 -0.51 9.44 -11.75
C LEU A 91 -0.88 10.29 -12.97
N LYS A 92 -0.40 11.53 -13.03
CA LYS A 92 -0.66 12.44 -14.17
C LYS A 92 -0.09 11.93 -15.48
N GLU A 93 1.10 11.35 -15.46
CA GLU A 93 1.77 10.83 -16.64
C GLU A 93 1.16 9.51 -17.12
N ILE A 94 0.71 8.66 -16.22
CA ILE A 94 -0.04 7.44 -16.56
C ILE A 94 -1.41 7.81 -17.11
N ASN A 95 -2.09 8.78 -16.50
CA ASN A 95 -3.39 9.35 -16.92
C ASN A 95 -4.48 8.29 -17.16
N MET A 96 -4.62 7.35 -16.21
CA MET A 96 -5.68 6.33 -16.24
C MET A 96 -6.74 6.66 -15.19
N PRO A 97 -8.04 6.69 -15.55
CA PRO A 97 -9.11 7.13 -14.64
C PRO A 97 -9.38 6.15 -13.49
N ASN A 98 -8.96 4.89 -13.66
CA ASN A 98 -9.13 3.83 -12.68
C ASN A 98 -7.86 3.57 -11.85
N LEU A 99 -6.88 4.52 -11.84
CA LEU A 99 -5.68 4.45 -11.02
C LEU A 99 -5.77 5.38 -9.82
N THR A 100 -5.54 4.83 -8.61
CA THR A 100 -5.56 5.56 -7.34
C THR A 100 -4.35 5.19 -6.47
N ILE A 101 -4.17 5.91 -5.37
CA ILE A 101 -3.11 5.64 -4.38
C ILE A 101 -3.67 4.75 -3.26
N HIS A 102 -2.94 3.69 -2.93
CA HIS A 102 -3.09 2.98 -1.68
C HIS A 102 -2.08 3.51 -0.67
N PHE A 103 -2.56 4.22 0.34
CA PHE A 103 -1.69 4.81 1.36
C PHE A 103 -1.38 3.79 2.44
N ASP A 104 -0.16 3.88 2.99
CA ASP A 104 0.28 3.11 4.15
C ASP A 104 0.94 4.02 5.18
N THR A 105 0.63 3.81 6.46
CA THR A 105 1.06 4.70 7.55
C THR A 105 2.53 4.55 7.97
N GLN A 106 3.30 3.65 7.36
CA GLN A 106 4.71 3.44 7.71
C GLN A 106 5.67 3.47 6.53
N ASN A 107 5.22 3.14 5.32
CA ASN A 107 6.13 2.85 4.21
C ASN A 107 7.08 3.98 3.84
N PHE A 108 6.65 5.23 3.85
CA PHE A 108 7.50 6.39 3.55
C PHE A 108 8.58 6.60 4.63
N LYS A 109 8.19 6.49 5.89
CA LYS A 109 9.13 6.60 7.02
C LYS A 109 10.14 5.46 7.01
N PHE A 110 9.66 4.23 6.83
CA PHE A 110 10.49 3.04 6.90
C PHE A 110 11.51 2.96 5.76
N ASN A 111 11.10 3.22 4.51
CA ASN A 111 11.97 3.08 3.35
C ASN A 111 12.89 4.29 3.14
N PHE A 112 12.42 5.52 3.37
CA PHE A 112 13.14 6.73 2.98
C PHE A 112 13.18 7.81 4.07
N ASN A 113 12.77 7.49 5.30
CA ASN A 113 12.73 8.42 6.45
C ASN A 113 11.98 9.72 6.18
N MET A 114 10.93 9.67 5.35
CA MET A 114 10.06 10.80 5.04
C MET A 114 9.04 11.05 6.17
N ASP A 115 8.51 12.27 6.23
CA ASP A 115 7.43 12.64 7.13
C ASP A 115 6.09 12.06 6.64
N GLN A 116 5.52 11.12 7.39
CA GLN A 116 4.28 10.42 7.03
C GLN A 116 3.08 11.37 6.96
N CYS A 117 3.02 12.38 7.82
CA CYS A 117 1.93 13.36 7.84
C CYS A 117 1.96 14.25 6.59
N GLU A 118 3.16 14.69 6.16
CA GLU A 118 3.33 15.45 4.92
C GLU A 118 2.90 14.63 3.71
N GLN A 119 3.31 13.34 3.65
CA GLN A 119 2.92 12.44 2.56
C GLN A 119 1.40 12.25 2.52
N LEU A 120 0.77 12.00 3.67
CA LEU A 120 -0.68 11.81 3.76
C LEU A 120 -1.47 13.05 3.33
N GLU A 121 -1.11 14.24 3.82
CA GLU A 121 -1.78 15.50 3.42
C GLU A 121 -1.65 15.72 1.91
N GLY A 122 -0.47 15.46 1.32
CA GLY A 122 -0.24 15.62 -0.12
C GLY A 122 -0.99 14.62 -1.00
N LEU A 123 -1.08 13.36 -0.55
CA LEU A 123 -1.68 12.27 -1.31
C LEU A 123 -3.18 12.12 -1.10
N TYR A 124 -3.75 12.68 -0.02
CA TYR A 124 -5.15 12.46 0.35
C TYR A 124 -6.15 12.63 -0.81
N PRO A 125 -6.06 13.65 -1.68
CA PRO A 125 -6.99 13.82 -2.80
C PRO A 125 -6.93 12.72 -3.87
N TYR A 126 -5.89 11.90 -3.85
CA TYR A 126 -5.62 10.85 -4.83
C TYR A 126 -5.77 9.44 -4.26
N MET A 127 -6.03 9.35 -2.94
CA MET A 127 -6.16 8.08 -2.24
C MET A 127 -7.45 7.36 -2.61
N ASP A 128 -7.36 6.04 -2.60
CA ASP A 128 -8.54 5.17 -2.61
C ASP A 128 -9.27 5.18 -1.25
N SER A 129 -10.46 4.59 -1.22
CA SER A 129 -11.22 4.36 0.01
C SER A 129 -10.72 3.15 0.82
N GLN A 130 -9.48 2.77 0.66
CA GLN A 130 -8.77 1.74 1.44
C GLN A 130 -7.36 2.23 1.73
N LEU A 131 -6.88 1.98 2.94
CA LEU A 131 -5.49 2.24 3.33
C LEU A 131 -4.98 1.16 4.28
N HIS A 132 -3.67 0.96 4.29
CA HIS A 132 -2.99 0.15 5.29
C HIS A 132 -2.60 0.98 6.50
N VAL A 133 -2.79 0.41 7.68
CA VAL A 133 -2.24 0.93 8.93
C VAL A 133 -1.29 -0.08 9.54
N LYS A 134 -0.08 0.36 9.78
CA LYS A 134 0.93 -0.35 10.54
C LYS A 134 1.84 0.61 11.26
N ASP A 135 2.54 0.15 12.26
CA ASP A 135 3.51 0.95 13.00
C ASP A 135 4.75 0.13 13.36
N GLY A 136 5.87 0.81 13.49
CA GLY A 136 7.14 0.15 13.79
C GLY A 136 8.25 1.17 13.99
N ILE A 137 9.43 0.69 14.40
CA ILE A 137 10.64 1.50 14.58
C ILE A 137 11.73 1.01 13.62
N ASN A 138 12.15 -0.23 13.77
CA ASN A 138 13.22 -0.84 12.96
C ASN A 138 12.70 -1.92 12.00
N GLU A 139 11.46 -2.36 12.20
CA GLU A 139 10.82 -3.42 11.45
C GLU A 139 9.46 -2.94 10.94
N PRO A 140 9.06 -3.29 9.71
CA PRO A 140 7.73 -2.94 9.22
C PRO A 140 6.67 -3.69 10.04
N GLY A 141 5.66 -2.96 10.51
CA GLY A 141 4.58 -3.55 11.30
C GLY A 141 5.03 -4.24 12.60
N GLY A 142 6.15 -3.78 13.17
CA GLY A 142 6.78 -4.40 14.33
C GLY A 142 6.34 -3.86 15.70
N CYS A 143 5.51 -2.82 15.73
CA CYS A 143 4.92 -2.23 16.95
C CYS A 143 3.40 -2.28 16.89
N LEU A 144 2.75 -2.18 18.05
CA LEU A 144 1.32 -1.87 18.08
C LEU A 144 1.08 -0.45 17.53
N LEU A 145 -0.11 -0.22 16.99
CA LEU A 145 -0.50 1.08 16.43
C LEU A 145 -0.35 2.20 17.49
N GLY A 146 0.48 3.18 17.20
CA GLY A 146 0.81 4.29 18.07
C GLY A 146 1.98 4.05 19.03
N GLU A 147 2.61 2.86 19.01
CA GLU A 147 3.80 2.55 19.80
C GLU A 147 5.12 2.64 19.00
N GLY A 148 5.04 2.90 17.70
CA GLY A 148 6.19 3.07 16.81
C GLY A 148 6.66 4.52 16.69
N ASN A 149 7.30 4.84 15.55
CA ASN A 149 7.83 6.17 15.26
C ASN A 149 7.29 6.80 13.96
N THR A 150 6.10 6.36 13.51
CA THR A 150 5.50 6.78 12.24
C THR A 150 4.55 7.98 12.39
N ASP A 151 4.44 8.57 13.56
CA ASP A 151 3.44 9.61 13.86
C ASP A 151 1.99 9.14 13.62
N PHE A 152 1.70 7.89 14.02
CA PHE A 152 0.42 7.24 13.77
C PHE A 152 -0.80 8.06 14.18
N PHE A 153 -0.84 8.57 15.43
CA PHE A 153 -1.98 9.37 15.90
C PHE A 153 -2.15 10.68 15.12
N PRO A 154 -1.10 11.48 14.83
CA PRO A 154 -1.20 12.61 13.90
C PRO A 154 -1.78 12.25 12.54
N GLN A 155 -1.39 11.13 11.95
CA GLN A 155 -1.96 10.66 10.68
C GLN A 155 -3.47 10.36 10.81
N MET A 156 -3.91 9.76 11.91
CA MET A 156 -5.35 9.51 12.15
C MET A 156 -6.14 10.81 12.29
N GLU A 157 -5.57 11.84 12.92
CA GLU A 157 -6.21 13.16 12.99
C GLU A 157 -6.31 13.84 11.61
N ILE A 158 -5.33 13.65 10.74
CA ILE A 158 -5.39 14.12 9.34
C ILE A 158 -6.56 13.44 8.62
N LEU A 159 -6.67 12.10 8.70
CA LEU A 159 -7.77 11.35 8.09
C LEU A 159 -9.14 11.84 8.57
N LYS A 160 -9.30 12.07 9.88
CA LYS A 160 -10.52 12.62 10.46
C LYS A 160 -10.84 14.03 9.95
N LYS A 161 -9.85 14.91 9.92
CA LYS A 161 -9.98 16.28 9.41
C LYS A 161 -10.49 16.30 7.96
N HIS A 162 -10.03 15.35 7.16
CA HIS A 162 -10.49 15.18 5.78
C HIS A 162 -11.80 14.39 5.64
N GLY A 163 -12.36 13.86 6.72
CA GLY A 163 -13.60 13.10 6.70
C GLY A 163 -13.47 11.72 6.03
N TYR A 164 -12.36 11.02 6.27
CA TYR A 164 -12.14 9.70 5.69
C TYR A 164 -13.18 8.68 6.17
N GLU A 165 -13.86 8.03 5.24
CA GLU A 165 -14.94 7.03 5.49
C GLU A 165 -14.64 5.67 4.85
N GLY A 166 -13.37 5.42 4.49
CA GLY A 166 -12.96 4.20 3.82
C GLY A 166 -12.61 3.05 4.78
N TRP A 167 -12.07 2.00 4.20
CA TRP A 167 -11.57 0.84 4.93
C TRP A 167 -10.18 1.13 5.51
N ILE A 168 -9.99 0.77 6.76
CA ILE A 168 -8.70 0.78 7.45
C ILE A 168 -8.29 -0.68 7.66
N ILE A 169 -7.22 -1.09 6.99
CA ILE A 169 -6.72 -2.47 7.00
C ILE A 169 -5.45 -2.52 7.83
N ILE A 170 -5.45 -3.28 8.92
CA ILE A 170 -4.26 -3.43 9.77
C ILE A 170 -3.28 -4.39 9.10
N GLU A 171 -2.03 -3.93 8.91
CA GLU A 171 -0.94 -4.71 8.29
C GLU A 171 0.24 -4.96 9.26
N ASN A 172 0.01 -4.90 10.57
CA ASN A 172 1.04 -5.27 11.55
C ASN A 172 1.40 -6.76 11.47
N TYR A 173 2.69 -7.09 11.61
CA TYR A 173 3.20 -8.45 11.47
C TYR A 173 3.11 -9.24 12.78
N TYR A 174 1.89 -9.56 13.20
CA TYR A 174 1.60 -10.27 14.47
C TYR A 174 2.21 -11.66 14.59
N ASN A 175 2.58 -12.28 13.49
CA ASN A 175 3.22 -13.59 13.43
C ASN A 175 4.76 -13.54 13.47
N LEU A 176 5.35 -12.34 13.44
CA LEU A 176 6.78 -12.10 13.46
C LEU A 176 7.23 -11.37 14.73
N LEU A 177 8.52 -11.46 15.06
CA LEU A 177 9.12 -10.60 16.08
C LEU A 177 9.20 -9.17 15.57
N PRO A 178 9.08 -8.14 16.43
CA PRO A 178 8.99 -8.24 17.92
C PRO A 178 7.56 -8.42 18.45
N LEU A 179 6.51 -8.30 17.64
CA LEU A 179 5.12 -8.41 18.10
C LEU A 179 4.79 -9.83 18.59
N ARG A 180 5.28 -10.84 17.91
CA ARG A 180 5.10 -12.23 18.32
C ARG A 180 5.89 -12.53 19.60
N LYS A 181 5.21 -12.49 20.73
CA LYS A 181 5.75 -12.93 22.05
C LYS A 181 5.34 -14.38 22.34
N CYS A 182 6.09 -15.32 21.84
CA CYS A 182 6.22 -16.70 22.35
C CYS A 182 5.09 -17.72 22.15
N ASN A 183 3.84 -17.45 21.84
CA ASN A 183 2.85 -18.47 21.45
C ASN A 183 1.64 -17.90 20.72
N GLU A 184 0.91 -18.77 19.99
CA GLU A 184 -0.27 -18.41 19.18
C GLU A 184 -1.43 -17.85 20.02
N GLN A 185 -1.55 -18.17 21.30
CA GLN A 185 -2.63 -17.68 22.18
C GLN A 185 -2.56 -16.17 22.40
N ASN A 186 -1.38 -15.56 22.28
CA ASN A 186 -1.21 -14.11 22.45
C ASN A 186 -1.49 -13.31 21.16
N GLN A 187 -1.55 -13.94 20.00
CA GLN A 187 -1.72 -13.24 18.73
C GLN A 187 -3.06 -12.51 18.65
N MET A 188 -4.16 -13.19 18.98
CA MET A 188 -5.48 -12.57 19.00
C MET A 188 -5.60 -11.44 20.03
N GLN A 189 -4.90 -11.56 21.18
CA GLN A 189 -4.88 -10.49 22.18
C GLN A 189 -4.16 -9.25 21.67
N ILE A 190 -3.08 -9.43 20.91
CA ILE A 190 -2.30 -8.34 20.31
C ILE A 190 -3.11 -7.66 19.18
N ILE A 191 -3.74 -8.44 18.31
CA ILE A 191 -4.66 -7.93 17.27
C ILE A 191 -5.79 -7.11 17.89
N ASN A 192 -6.40 -7.60 18.97
CA ASN A 192 -7.48 -6.88 19.64
C ASN A 192 -7.04 -5.52 20.20
N LYS A 193 -5.79 -5.37 20.65
CA LYS A 193 -5.28 -4.07 21.09
C LYS A 193 -5.27 -3.04 19.96
N ASP A 194 -4.80 -3.42 18.78
CA ASP A 194 -4.81 -2.52 17.62
C ASP A 194 -6.25 -2.19 17.17
N LEU A 195 -7.16 -3.17 17.22
CA LEU A 195 -8.58 -2.91 16.98
C LEU A 195 -9.19 -1.96 18.01
N GLU A 196 -8.84 -2.09 19.29
CA GLU A 196 -9.28 -1.18 20.36
C GLU A 196 -8.72 0.22 20.17
N THR A 197 -7.45 0.34 19.74
CA THR A 197 -6.83 1.63 19.39
C THR A 197 -7.63 2.32 18.29
N LEU A 198 -7.90 1.63 17.18
CA LEU A 198 -8.69 2.18 16.08
C LEU A 198 -10.12 2.55 16.51
N ARG A 199 -10.81 1.66 17.24
CA ARG A 199 -12.15 1.94 17.75
C ARG A 199 -12.19 3.19 18.64
N THR A 200 -11.21 3.34 19.52
CA THR A 200 -11.09 4.51 20.39
C THR A 200 -10.89 5.79 19.57
N ILE A 201 -10.06 5.73 18.55
CA ILE A 201 -9.81 6.87 17.65
C ILE A 201 -11.09 7.26 16.91
N TRP A 202 -11.84 6.30 16.37
CA TRP A 202 -13.03 6.58 15.54
C TRP A 202 -14.35 6.64 16.31
N GLY A 203 -14.36 6.31 17.59
CA GLY A 203 -15.54 6.39 18.45
C GLY A 203 -16.59 5.30 18.17
N VAL A 204 -16.16 4.08 17.78
CA VAL A 204 -17.02 2.95 17.41
C VAL A 204 -16.72 1.70 18.22
#